data_299b27dbec7badefa37fb76697651bc8
#
_entry.id   299b27dbec7badefa37fb76697651bc8
#
_cell.length_a   1.000
_cell.length_b   1.000
_cell.length_c   1.000
_cell.angle_alpha   90.00
_cell.angle_beta   90.00
_cell.angle_gamma   90.00
#
_symmetry.space_group_name_H-M   'P 1'
#
loop_
_entity.id
_entity.type
_entity.pdbx_description
1 polymer ?
#
loop_
_entity_poly.entity_id
_entity_poly.type
_entity_poly.pdbx_seq_one_letter_code
_entity_poly.pdbx_strand_id
1 'polypeptide(L)'
;MKKLDLVVGLLEDDADQAAIVSQWLEEAGYTTRIFRTAGEFRRRQGNEVIDLLLLDWILPDTPGIDVLAWIRASANARLPVIFLTARGDEEDLVRGLQNGGDDYIVKPPKQRELLARVNAVLRRIGENGESGGEIDLPPYRLDPQRRRVSVNGKDIELTQREFDLASFLFRRQGRIVGRDALLENVWNLSSAVSTRTVDTHVSRLRKKLDLNGEHGWRLAAIYQHGYRLEQV
;
A
#
# COMPACT_ATOMS: atom_id res chain seq x y z
N MET A 1 23.17 -7.93 8.79
CA MET A 1 22.57 -6.61 8.47
C MET A 1 21.78 -6.15 9.68
N LYS A 2 22.07 -4.97 10.25
CA LYS A 2 21.21 -4.36 11.26
C LYS A 2 19.85 -4.11 10.59
N LYS A 3 18.77 -4.74 11.10
CA LYS A 3 17.43 -4.28 10.79
C LYS A 3 17.37 -2.80 11.19
N LEU A 4 17.05 -1.93 10.26
CA LEU A 4 16.68 -0.56 10.58
C LEU A 4 15.64 -0.62 11.71
N ASP A 5 15.71 0.30 12.68
CA ASP A 5 14.74 0.41 13.78
C ASP A 5 13.38 0.88 13.23
N LEU A 6 12.76 0.02 12.41
CA LEU A 6 11.47 0.31 11.78
C LEU A 6 10.36 0.23 12.82
N VAL A 7 9.51 1.25 12.83
CA VAL A 7 8.44 1.42 13.81
C VAL A 7 7.09 1.10 13.15
N VAL A 8 6.39 0.11 13.69
CA VAL A 8 5.03 -0.24 13.30
C VAL A 8 4.05 0.35 14.31
N GLY A 9 3.21 1.27 13.86
CA GLY A 9 2.05 1.73 14.62
C GLY A 9 0.95 0.66 14.59
N LEU A 10 0.31 0.44 15.73
CA LEU A 10 -0.84 -0.45 15.86
C LEU A 10 -1.99 0.32 16.50
N LEU A 11 -3.01 0.64 15.72
CA LEU A 11 -4.22 1.30 16.17
C LEU A 11 -5.33 0.25 16.32
N GLU A 12 -5.51 -0.23 17.54
CA GLU A 12 -6.35 -1.36 17.93
C GLU A 12 -6.86 -1.13 19.35
N ASP A 13 -8.17 -1.16 19.56
CA ASP A 13 -8.78 -0.91 20.86
C ASP A 13 -8.79 -2.15 21.77
N ASP A 14 -8.85 -3.34 21.19
CA ASP A 14 -8.75 -4.60 21.95
C ASP A 14 -7.34 -4.77 22.51
N ALA A 15 -7.25 -4.78 23.87
CA ALA A 15 -5.99 -4.87 24.58
C ALA A 15 -5.25 -6.18 24.32
N ASP A 16 -5.98 -7.29 24.31
CA ASP A 16 -5.41 -8.62 24.18
C ASP A 16 -4.91 -8.86 22.76
N GLN A 17 -5.70 -8.45 21.77
CA GLN A 17 -5.30 -8.53 20.37
C GLN A 17 -4.08 -7.65 20.08
N ALA A 18 -4.06 -6.43 20.61
CA ALA A 18 -2.91 -5.55 20.43
C ALA A 18 -1.64 -6.09 21.08
N ALA A 19 -1.76 -6.70 22.26
CA ALA A 19 -0.63 -7.32 22.96
C ALA A 19 -0.04 -8.48 22.12
N ILE A 20 -0.91 -9.36 21.61
CA ILE A 20 -0.49 -10.49 20.77
C ILE A 20 0.20 -10.01 19.49
N VAL A 21 -0.40 -9.05 18.78
CA VAL A 21 0.17 -8.51 17.53
C VAL A 21 1.49 -7.78 17.79
N SER A 22 1.56 -6.98 18.86
CA SER A 22 2.78 -6.30 19.29
C SER A 22 3.91 -7.29 19.57
N GLN A 23 3.62 -8.34 20.32
CA GLN A 23 4.60 -9.39 20.62
C GLN A 23 5.17 -10.01 19.33
N TRP A 24 4.32 -10.38 18.36
CA TRP A 24 4.80 -10.96 17.09
C TRP A 24 5.69 -10.01 16.30
N LEU A 25 5.37 -8.72 16.30
CA LEU A 25 6.16 -7.70 15.63
C LEU A 25 7.53 -7.52 16.32
N GLU A 26 7.55 -7.47 17.65
CA GLU A 26 8.77 -7.33 18.44
C GLU A 26 9.69 -8.55 18.32
N GLU A 27 9.13 -9.76 18.35
CA GLU A 27 9.87 -11.00 18.06
C GLU A 27 10.48 -10.99 16.65
N ALA A 28 9.81 -10.36 15.68
CA ALA A 28 10.32 -10.17 14.33
C ALA A 28 11.34 -9.02 14.21
N GLY A 29 11.60 -8.27 15.31
CA GLY A 29 12.60 -7.22 15.41
C GLY A 29 12.11 -5.83 14.96
N TYR A 30 10.82 -5.57 15.02
CA TYR A 30 10.21 -4.26 14.84
C TYR A 30 10.04 -3.55 16.19
N THR A 31 10.04 -2.23 16.19
CA THR A 31 9.54 -1.44 17.32
C THR A 31 8.06 -1.22 17.15
N THR A 32 7.24 -1.41 18.19
CA THR A 32 5.80 -1.18 18.12
C THR A 32 5.38 0.10 18.86
N ARG A 33 4.33 0.76 18.34
CA ARG A 33 3.65 1.87 19.00
C ARG A 33 2.16 1.60 18.97
N ILE A 34 1.59 1.35 20.14
CA ILE A 34 0.17 1.02 20.29
C ILE A 34 -0.63 2.28 20.59
N PHE A 35 -1.75 2.41 19.88
CA PHE A 35 -2.77 3.45 20.05
C PHE A 35 -4.12 2.76 20.24
N ARG A 36 -4.90 3.22 21.19
CA ARG A 36 -6.20 2.62 21.52
C ARG A 36 -7.38 3.31 20.84
N THR A 37 -7.18 4.55 20.40
CA THR A 37 -8.22 5.37 19.76
C THR A 37 -7.62 6.20 18.65
N ALA A 38 -8.45 6.58 17.68
CA ALA A 38 -8.07 7.50 16.62
C ALA A 38 -7.64 8.87 17.18
N GLY A 39 -8.30 9.32 18.25
CA GLY A 39 -7.93 10.56 18.94
C GLY A 39 -6.53 10.50 19.56
N GLU A 40 -6.15 9.38 20.16
CA GLU A 40 -4.78 9.18 20.66
C GLU A 40 -3.75 9.21 19.53
N PHE A 41 -4.01 8.45 18.47
CA PHE A 41 -3.15 8.41 17.29
C PHE A 41 -2.92 9.80 16.70
N ARG A 42 -3.99 10.58 16.47
CA ARG A 42 -3.90 11.95 15.93
C ARG A 42 -3.05 12.87 16.78
N ARG A 43 -3.13 12.78 18.12
CA ARG A 43 -2.34 13.62 19.03
C ARG A 43 -0.86 13.25 19.02
N ARG A 44 -0.54 11.96 18.90
CA ARG A 44 0.84 11.46 19.09
C ARG A 44 1.62 11.34 17.77
N GLN A 45 0.96 11.11 16.65
CA GLN A 45 1.62 10.82 15.38
C GLN A 45 2.54 11.97 14.87
N GLY A 46 2.32 13.20 15.27
CA GLY A 46 3.20 14.32 14.93
C GLY A 46 4.55 14.31 15.65
N ASN A 47 4.65 13.57 16.76
CA ASN A 47 5.84 13.47 17.61
C ASN A 47 6.51 12.09 17.53
N GLU A 48 5.93 11.15 16.80
CA GLU A 48 6.43 9.77 16.69
C GLU A 48 6.67 9.42 15.22
N VAL A 49 7.82 8.82 14.97
CA VAL A 49 8.10 8.24 13.65
C VAL A 49 7.36 6.91 13.55
N ILE A 50 6.54 6.75 12.53
CA ILE A 50 5.81 5.52 12.21
C ILE A 50 6.07 5.20 10.74
N ASP A 51 6.63 4.02 10.48
CA ASP A 51 6.98 3.57 9.14
C ASP A 51 5.85 2.79 8.46
N LEU A 52 4.94 2.21 9.25
CA LEU A 52 3.75 1.49 8.80
C LEU A 52 2.69 1.53 9.90
N LEU A 53 1.42 1.67 9.53
CA LEU A 53 0.29 1.59 10.45
C LEU A 53 -0.54 0.32 10.18
N LEU A 54 -0.71 -0.51 11.20
CA LEU A 54 -1.77 -1.50 11.28
C LEU A 54 -2.98 -0.81 11.88
N LEU A 55 -4.10 -0.81 11.18
CA LEU A 55 -5.28 -0.01 11.51
C LEU A 55 -6.51 -0.92 11.61
N ASP A 56 -7.12 -0.99 12.79
CA ASP A 56 -8.41 -1.63 12.92
C ASP A 56 -9.47 -0.88 12.09
N TRP A 57 -10.31 -1.67 11.44
CA TRP A 57 -11.46 -1.16 10.70
C TRP A 57 -12.49 -0.51 11.62
N ILE A 58 -12.70 -1.09 12.81
CA ILE A 58 -13.70 -0.64 13.79
C ILE A 58 -12.96 -0.16 15.03
N LEU A 59 -13.04 1.13 15.30
CA LEU A 59 -12.51 1.76 16.51
C LEU A 59 -13.66 2.41 17.30
N PRO A 60 -13.49 2.60 18.62
CA PRO A 60 -14.57 3.07 19.47
C PRO A 60 -14.96 4.54 19.24
N ASP A 61 -14.06 5.36 18.72
CA ASP A 61 -14.25 6.81 18.55
C ASP A 61 -14.36 7.26 17.10
N THR A 62 -13.84 6.50 16.13
CA THR A 62 -13.83 6.90 14.72
C THR A 62 -13.66 5.65 13.85
N PRO A 63 -14.45 5.41 12.80
CA PRO A 63 -14.22 4.33 11.86
C PRO A 63 -12.82 4.38 11.26
N GLY A 64 -12.15 3.23 11.09
CA GLY A 64 -10.80 3.16 10.54
C GLY A 64 -10.67 3.79 9.15
N ILE A 65 -11.73 3.71 8.34
CA ILE A 65 -11.76 4.35 7.02
C ILE A 65 -11.65 5.88 7.09
N ASP A 66 -12.24 6.50 8.11
CA ASP A 66 -12.16 7.95 8.32
C ASP A 66 -10.79 8.37 8.88
N VAL A 67 -10.14 7.47 9.64
CA VAL A 67 -8.74 7.65 10.05
C VAL A 67 -7.83 7.62 8.82
N LEU A 68 -8.03 6.67 7.91
CA LEU A 68 -7.27 6.60 6.66
C LEU A 68 -7.46 7.86 5.82
N ALA A 69 -8.71 8.31 5.63
CA ALA A 69 -9.02 9.53 4.88
C ALA A 69 -8.29 10.74 5.48
N TRP A 70 -8.28 10.85 6.81
CA TRP A 70 -7.56 11.91 7.51
C TRP A 70 -6.03 11.79 7.30
N ILE A 71 -5.45 10.58 7.39
CA ILE A 71 -4.01 10.37 7.10
C ILE A 71 -3.69 10.83 5.68
N ARG A 72 -4.51 10.46 4.69
CA ARG A 72 -4.28 10.81 3.26
C ARG A 72 -4.42 12.31 2.98
N ALA A 73 -5.16 13.05 3.81
CA ALA A 73 -5.26 14.51 3.75
C ALA A 73 -4.17 15.25 4.55
N SER A 74 -3.34 14.54 5.31
CA SER A 74 -2.31 15.10 6.20
C SER A 74 -0.93 15.13 5.54
N ALA A 75 0.06 15.73 6.24
CA ALA A 75 1.48 15.68 5.86
C ALA A 75 2.02 14.24 5.77
N ASN A 76 1.37 13.29 6.43
CA ASN A 76 1.72 11.86 6.40
C ASN A 76 0.92 11.06 5.35
N ALA A 77 0.46 11.70 4.29
CA ALA A 77 -0.33 11.07 3.21
C ALA A 77 0.31 9.79 2.64
N ARG A 78 1.63 9.64 2.76
CA ARG A 78 2.40 8.48 2.29
C ARG A 78 2.57 7.36 3.31
N LEU A 79 2.12 7.54 4.57
CA LEU A 79 2.21 6.50 5.57
C LEU A 79 1.49 5.23 5.08
N PRO A 80 2.18 4.09 4.96
CA PRO A 80 1.55 2.84 4.58
C PRO A 80 0.56 2.38 5.64
N VAL A 81 -0.60 1.91 5.20
CA VAL A 81 -1.68 1.45 6.07
C VAL A 81 -2.15 0.06 5.65
N ILE A 82 -2.07 -0.89 6.58
CA ILE A 82 -2.66 -2.23 6.45
C ILE A 82 -3.87 -2.28 7.38
N PHE A 83 -5.04 -2.57 6.84
CA PHE A 83 -6.23 -2.75 7.67
C PHE A 83 -6.25 -4.10 8.37
N LEU A 84 -6.67 -4.10 9.65
CA LEU A 84 -7.10 -5.29 10.36
C LEU A 84 -8.64 -5.26 10.37
N THR A 85 -9.30 -6.26 9.79
CA THR A 85 -10.75 -6.26 9.65
C THR A 85 -11.37 -7.60 10.06
N ALA A 86 -12.42 -7.55 10.88
CA ALA A 86 -13.21 -8.74 11.24
C ALA A 86 -14.11 -9.19 10.09
N ARG A 87 -14.34 -8.34 9.09
CA ARG A 87 -15.24 -8.61 7.98
C ARG A 87 -14.47 -8.87 6.70
N GLY A 88 -14.66 -10.08 6.16
CA GLY A 88 -14.28 -10.40 4.79
C GLY A 88 -15.30 -9.90 3.77
N ASP A 89 -16.18 -8.94 4.14
CA ASP A 89 -17.15 -8.39 3.19
C ASP A 89 -16.40 -7.64 2.10
N GLU A 90 -16.62 -8.13 0.89
CA GLU A 90 -15.95 -7.65 -0.32
C GLU A 90 -16.07 -6.15 -0.51
N GLU A 91 -17.22 -5.57 -0.19
CA GLU A 91 -17.49 -4.14 -0.35
C GLU A 91 -16.62 -3.29 0.59
N ASP A 92 -16.46 -3.70 1.85
CA ASP A 92 -15.62 -2.99 2.82
C ASP A 92 -14.12 -3.07 2.44
N LEU A 93 -13.67 -4.23 1.96
CA LEU A 93 -12.30 -4.41 1.50
C LEU A 93 -12.00 -3.55 0.26
N VAL A 94 -12.89 -3.56 -0.72
CA VAL A 94 -12.80 -2.71 -1.91
C VAL A 94 -12.78 -1.23 -1.51
N ARG A 95 -13.65 -0.83 -0.60
CA ARG A 95 -13.73 0.55 -0.10
C ARG A 95 -12.46 0.99 0.60
N GLY A 96 -11.87 0.15 1.48
CA GLY A 96 -10.61 0.44 2.16
C GLY A 96 -9.46 0.65 1.18
N LEU A 97 -9.32 -0.25 0.22
CA LEU A 97 -8.30 -0.14 -0.83
C LEU A 97 -8.55 1.04 -1.75
N GLN A 98 -9.81 1.33 -2.12
CA GLN A 98 -10.17 2.50 -2.93
C GLN A 98 -9.84 3.83 -2.24
N ASN A 99 -9.90 3.89 -0.93
CA ASN A 99 -9.56 5.09 -0.16
C ASN A 99 -8.07 5.22 0.16
N GLY A 100 -7.23 4.31 -0.31
CA GLY A 100 -5.78 4.43 -0.19
C GLY A 100 -5.12 3.50 0.81
N GLY A 101 -5.82 2.50 1.34
CA GLY A 101 -5.21 1.39 2.06
C GLY A 101 -4.21 0.65 1.17
N ASP A 102 -3.11 0.19 1.75
CA ASP A 102 -2.06 -0.52 1.02
C ASP A 102 -2.30 -2.03 0.98
N ASP A 103 -2.90 -2.59 2.04
CA ASP A 103 -3.28 -3.99 2.15
C ASP A 103 -4.31 -4.18 3.29
N TYR A 104 -4.81 -5.41 3.46
CA TYR A 104 -5.68 -5.78 4.57
C TYR A 104 -5.36 -7.18 5.10
N ILE A 105 -5.73 -7.44 6.36
CA ILE A 105 -5.61 -8.74 7.04
C ILE A 105 -6.95 -9.03 7.70
N VAL A 106 -7.51 -10.20 7.44
CA VAL A 106 -8.76 -10.64 8.07
C VAL A 106 -8.48 -11.14 9.50
N LYS A 107 -9.26 -10.66 10.47
CA LYS A 107 -9.20 -11.10 11.86
C LYS A 107 -9.84 -12.49 12.04
N PRO A 108 -9.33 -13.36 12.90
CA PRO A 108 -8.12 -13.18 13.70
C PRO A 108 -6.86 -13.28 12.84
N PRO A 109 -5.89 -12.34 13.01
CA PRO A 109 -4.67 -12.37 12.22
C PRO A 109 -3.85 -13.63 12.51
N LYS A 110 -3.22 -14.17 11.49
CA LYS A 110 -2.25 -15.26 11.64
C LYS A 110 -0.85 -14.67 11.65
N GLN A 111 -0.01 -15.02 12.61
CA GLN A 111 1.33 -14.47 12.78
C GLN A 111 2.15 -14.46 11.47
N ARG A 112 2.22 -15.61 10.78
CA ARG A 112 2.98 -15.73 9.52
C ARG A 112 2.46 -14.82 8.42
N GLU A 113 1.14 -14.71 8.29
CA GLU A 113 0.51 -13.84 7.28
C GLU A 113 0.76 -12.37 7.61
N LEU A 114 0.52 -11.95 8.86
CA LEU A 114 0.75 -10.59 9.31
C LEU A 114 2.19 -10.16 9.06
N LEU A 115 3.16 -10.96 9.50
CA LEU A 115 4.58 -10.64 9.32
C LEU A 115 4.99 -10.63 7.84
N ALA A 116 4.45 -11.52 7.01
CA ALA A 116 4.71 -11.52 5.57
C ALA A 116 4.22 -10.22 4.92
N ARG A 117 3.01 -9.75 5.25
CA ARG A 117 2.44 -8.51 4.71
C ARG A 117 3.18 -7.27 5.21
N VAL A 118 3.47 -7.20 6.51
CA VAL A 118 4.28 -6.12 7.10
C VAL A 118 5.66 -6.06 6.44
N ASN A 119 6.36 -7.19 6.33
CA ASN A 119 7.66 -7.26 5.66
C ASN A 119 7.56 -6.81 4.19
N ALA A 120 6.52 -7.22 3.47
CA ALA A 120 6.32 -6.85 2.07
C ALA A 120 6.16 -5.34 1.88
N VAL A 121 5.43 -4.68 2.77
CA VAL A 121 5.23 -3.22 2.73
C VAL A 121 6.52 -2.50 3.16
N LEU A 122 7.14 -2.89 4.28
CA LEU A 122 8.33 -2.22 4.82
C LEU A 122 9.60 -2.43 3.98
N ARG A 123 9.77 -3.58 3.32
CA ARG A 123 10.90 -3.82 2.43
C ARG A 123 10.99 -2.76 1.33
N ARG A 124 9.89 -2.30 0.81
CA ARG A 124 9.83 -1.25 -0.21
C ARG A 124 10.32 0.11 0.27
N ILE A 125 10.26 0.36 1.58
CA ILE A 125 10.83 1.56 2.20
C ILE A 125 12.38 1.45 2.24
N GLY A 126 12.90 0.24 2.44
CA GLY A 126 14.34 -0.02 2.61
C GLY A 126 15.12 -0.35 1.34
N GLU A 127 14.46 -0.92 0.32
CA GLU A 127 15.12 -1.37 -0.92
C GLU A 127 15.29 -0.27 -1.99
N ASN A 128 15.07 0.99 -1.63
CA ASN A 128 15.21 2.13 -2.55
C ASN A 128 16.66 2.46 -2.97
N GLY A 129 17.61 1.58 -2.70
CA GLY A 129 19.04 1.80 -2.99
C GLY A 129 19.59 1.07 -4.24
N GLU A 130 19.00 -0.01 -4.68
CA GLU A 130 19.61 -0.83 -5.74
C GLU A 130 18.63 -1.25 -6.84
N SER A 131 18.88 -0.75 -8.01
CA SER A 131 18.40 -1.17 -9.34
C SER A 131 17.13 -0.53 -9.90
N GLY A 132 17.27 0.69 -10.38
CA GLY A 132 16.34 1.19 -11.37
C GLY A 132 16.50 2.68 -11.64
N GLY A 133 17.22 3.02 -12.69
CA GLY A 133 17.27 4.40 -13.19
C GLY A 133 15.87 4.98 -13.40
N GLU A 134 15.83 6.29 -13.50
CA GLU A 134 14.61 7.04 -13.83
C GLU A 134 13.92 6.43 -15.05
N ILE A 135 12.60 6.29 -14.99
CA ILE A 135 11.79 5.83 -16.10
C ILE A 135 11.26 7.08 -16.80
N ASP A 136 11.72 7.32 -18.01
CA ASP A 136 11.32 8.47 -18.84
C ASP A 136 10.54 7.96 -20.04
N LEU A 137 9.23 8.07 -19.98
CA LEU A 137 8.29 7.69 -21.03
C LEU A 137 7.31 8.85 -21.24
N PRO A 138 7.71 9.87 -22.01
CA PRO A 138 6.92 11.08 -22.15
C PRO A 138 5.44 10.81 -22.42
N PRO A 139 4.53 11.55 -21.74
CA PRO A 139 4.78 12.65 -20.83
C PRO A 139 5.06 12.24 -19.36
N TYR A 140 5.24 10.94 -19.10
CA TYR A 140 5.46 10.38 -17.75
C TYR A 140 6.94 10.30 -17.42
N ARG A 141 7.28 10.70 -16.20
CA ARG A 141 8.59 10.50 -15.61
C ARG A 141 8.44 9.93 -14.20
N LEU A 142 9.09 8.82 -13.92
CA LEU A 142 9.08 8.17 -12.62
C LEU A 142 10.51 8.13 -12.07
N ASP A 143 10.69 8.70 -10.87
CA ASP A 143 11.93 8.62 -10.10
C ASP A 143 11.77 7.59 -8.98
N PRO A 144 12.33 6.39 -9.13
CA PRO A 144 12.24 5.34 -8.13
C PRO A 144 12.97 5.67 -6.84
N GLN A 145 14.05 6.46 -6.88
CA GLN A 145 14.82 6.83 -5.70
C GLN A 145 14.05 7.79 -4.80
N ARG A 146 13.34 8.74 -5.41
CA ARG A 146 12.50 9.70 -4.69
C ARG A 146 11.04 9.28 -4.60
N ARG A 147 10.69 8.16 -5.23
CA ARG A 147 9.30 7.66 -5.37
C ARG A 147 8.33 8.73 -5.88
N ARG A 148 8.79 9.48 -6.86
CA ARG A 148 8.00 10.53 -7.50
C ARG A 148 7.56 10.11 -8.89
N VAL A 149 6.38 10.54 -9.27
CA VAL A 149 5.89 10.44 -10.64
C VAL A 149 5.40 11.82 -11.06
N SER A 150 5.75 12.21 -12.27
CA SER A 150 5.20 13.42 -12.89
C SER A 150 4.60 13.10 -14.24
N VAL A 151 3.59 13.88 -14.62
CA VAL A 151 2.93 13.87 -15.93
C VAL A 151 2.97 15.28 -16.48
N ASN A 152 3.54 15.46 -17.67
CA ASN A 152 3.80 16.79 -18.24
C ASN A 152 4.57 17.73 -17.27
N GLY A 153 5.50 17.19 -16.49
CA GLY A 153 6.28 17.94 -15.51
C GLY A 153 5.55 18.29 -14.20
N LYS A 154 4.28 17.89 -14.05
CA LYS A 154 3.50 18.09 -12.83
C LYS A 154 3.56 16.85 -11.95
N ASP A 155 4.00 16.99 -10.70
CA ASP A 155 4.05 15.90 -9.75
C ASP A 155 2.64 15.37 -9.42
N ILE A 156 2.48 14.05 -9.43
CA ILE A 156 1.25 13.34 -9.07
C ILE A 156 1.49 12.54 -7.79
N GLU A 157 0.62 12.74 -6.80
CA GLU A 157 0.71 11.98 -5.55
C GLU A 157 0.17 10.56 -5.71
N LEU A 158 1.08 9.59 -5.53
CA LEU A 158 0.74 8.18 -5.45
C LEU A 158 1.04 7.64 -4.05
N THR A 159 0.22 6.71 -3.57
CA THR A 159 0.60 5.88 -2.44
C THR A 159 1.78 5.00 -2.81
N GLN A 160 2.46 4.41 -1.81
CA GLN A 160 3.59 3.51 -2.08
C GLN A 160 3.20 2.38 -3.04
N ARG A 161 2.05 1.76 -2.82
CA ARG A 161 1.54 0.66 -3.63
C ARG A 161 1.25 1.07 -5.07
N GLU A 162 0.65 2.23 -5.24
CA GLU A 162 0.38 2.79 -6.56
C GLU A 162 1.68 3.10 -7.30
N PHE A 163 2.69 3.62 -6.60
CA PHE A 163 3.99 3.89 -7.19
C PHE A 163 4.71 2.59 -7.60
N ASP A 164 4.69 1.55 -6.74
CA ASP A 164 5.29 0.26 -7.05
C ASP A 164 4.62 -0.39 -8.26
N LEU A 165 3.28 -0.35 -8.31
CA LEU A 165 2.49 -0.83 -9.45
C LEU A 165 2.82 -0.04 -10.73
N ALA A 166 2.87 1.30 -10.65
CA ALA A 166 3.25 2.14 -11.78
C ALA A 166 4.65 1.76 -12.27
N SER A 167 5.65 1.77 -11.39
CA SER A 167 7.04 1.44 -11.73
C SER A 167 7.16 0.06 -12.38
N PHE A 168 6.42 -0.92 -11.86
CA PHE A 168 6.43 -2.28 -12.40
C PHE A 168 5.84 -2.35 -13.81
N LEU A 169 4.72 -1.68 -14.05
CA LEU A 169 4.04 -1.66 -15.35
C LEU A 169 4.82 -0.82 -16.38
N PHE A 170 5.32 0.35 -15.99
CA PHE A 170 6.08 1.24 -16.87
C PHE A 170 7.40 0.60 -17.35
N ARG A 171 8.09 -0.16 -16.48
CA ARG A 171 9.28 -0.95 -16.89
C ARG A 171 8.96 -2.09 -17.86
N ARG A 172 7.70 -2.52 -17.93
CA ARG A 172 7.23 -3.63 -18.77
C ARG A 172 6.22 -3.18 -19.82
N GLN A 173 6.35 -1.93 -20.28
CA GLN A 173 5.50 -1.39 -21.34
C GLN A 173 5.42 -2.34 -22.53
N GLY A 174 4.24 -2.43 -23.13
CA GLY A 174 3.95 -3.32 -24.26
C GLY A 174 3.77 -4.80 -23.88
N ARG A 175 4.13 -5.20 -22.66
CA ARG A 175 3.99 -6.60 -22.21
C ARG A 175 2.69 -6.80 -21.44
N ILE A 176 2.08 -7.97 -21.63
CA ILE A 176 0.95 -8.41 -20.82
C ILE A 176 1.51 -8.91 -19.47
N VAL A 177 0.99 -8.36 -18.38
CA VAL A 177 1.35 -8.74 -17.01
C VAL A 177 0.13 -9.37 -16.34
N GLY A 178 0.23 -10.64 -15.98
CA GLY A 178 -0.82 -11.37 -15.30
C GLY A 178 -1.12 -10.82 -13.91
N ARG A 179 -2.36 -11.01 -13.43
CA ARG A 179 -2.75 -10.59 -12.08
C ARG A 179 -1.92 -11.27 -11.00
N ASP A 180 -1.64 -12.56 -11.16
CA ASP A 180 -0.80 -13.31 -10.22
C ASP A 180 0.63 -12.78 -10.19
N ALA A 181 1.19 -12.45 -11.34
CA ALA A 181 2.51 -11.83 -11.43
C ALA A 181 2.54 -10.44 -10.78
N LEU A 182 1.48 -9.66 -10.91
CA LEU A 182 1.35 -8.39 -10.19
C LEU A 182 1.27 -8.61 -8.68
N LEU A 183 0.44 -9.54 -8.21
CA LEU A 183 0.34 -9.91 -6.80
C LEU A 183 1.70 -10.33 -6.23
N GLU A 184 2.40 -11.20 -6.93
CA GLU A 184 3.70 -11.71 -6.49
C GLU A 184 4.77 -10.61 -6.45
N ASN A 185 4.90 -9.83 -7.51
CA ASN A 185 6.00 -8.87 -7.67
C ASN A 185 5.73 -7.51 -7.01
N VAL A 186 4.48 -7.08 -6.91
CA VAL A 186 4.11 -5.80 -6.31
C VAL A 186 3.68 -5.95 -4.86
N TRP A 187 2.95 -7.02 -4.51
CA TRP A 187 2.45 -7.28 -3.16
C TRP A 187 3.21 -8.37 -2.40
N ASN A 188 4.07 -9.14 -3.06
CA ASN A 188 4.74 -10.33 -2.52
C ASN A 188 3.77 -11.36 -1.90
N LEU A 189 2.63 -11.53 -2.52
CA LEU A 189 1.59 -12.47 -2.12
C LEU A 189 1.52 -13.61 -3.13
N SER A 190 1.26 -14.83 -2.65
CA SER A 190 1.00 -15.96 -3.54
C SER A 190 -0.38 -15.82 -4.20
N SER A 191 -0.57 -16.47 -5.34
CA SER A 191 -1.82 -16.53 -6.11
C SER A 191 -3.03 -17.08 -5.34
N ALA A 192 -2.82 -17.66 -4.14
CA ALA A 192 -3.89 -18.09 -3.25
C ALA A 192 -4.68 -16.93 -2.60
N VAL A 193 -4.20 -15.68 -2.75
CA VAL A 193 -4.86 -14.48 -2.25
C VAL A 193 -5.68 -13.84 -3.37
N SER A 194 -6.81 -13.23 -3.02
CA SER A 194 -7.71 -12.58 -3.99
C SER A 194 -6.99 -11.56 -4.88
N THR A 195 -7.14 -11.69 -6.19
CA THR A 195 -6.58 -10.77 -7.19
C THR A 195 -7.32 -9.41 -7.27
N ARG A 196 -8.43 -9.25 -6.54
CA ARG A 196 -9.23 -8.02 -6.51
C ARG A 196 -8.45 -6.79 -6.04
N THR A 197 -7.49 -7.00 -5.14
CA THR A 197 -6.55 -5.94 -4.72
C THR A 197 -5.86 -5.31 -5.93
N VAL A 198 -5.41 -6.12 -6.88
CA VAL A 198 -4.77 -5.66 -8.12
C VAL A 198 -5.72 -4.79 -8.95
N ASP A 199 -6.94 -5.30 -9.18
CA ASP A 199 -7.92 -4.60 -10.04
C ASP A 199 -8.30 -3.23 -9.47
N THR A 200 -8.43 -3.15 -8.14
CA THR A 200 -8.72 -1.89 -7.45
C THR A 200 -7.58 -0.88 -7.60
N HIS A 201 -6.33 -1.29 -7.38
CA HIS A 201 -5.18 -0.40 -7.52
C HIS A 201 -4.94 0.01 -8.98
N VAL A 202 -5.15 -0.89 -9.94
CA VAL A 202 -5.09 -0.57 -11.37
C VAL A 202 -6.14 0.49 -11.74
N SER A 203 -7.37 0.35 -11.25
CA SER A 203 -8.43 1.34 -11.50
C SER A 203 -8.06 2.73 -10.97
N ARG A 204 -7.49 2.78 -9.76
CA ARG A 204 -7.02 4.05 -9.16
C ARG A 204 -5.83 4.64 -9.91
N LEU A 205 -4.86 3.81 -10.27
CA LEU A 205 -3.68 4.25 -11.02
C LEU A 205 -4.08 4.84 -12.39
N ARG A 206 -5.01 4.19 -13.10
CA ARG A 206 -5.57 4.73 -14.35
C ARG A 206 -6.11 6.14 -14.18
N LYS A 207 -6.90 6.34 -13.12
CA LYS A 207 -7.53 7.63 -12.84
C LYS A 207 -6.51 8.70 -12.45
N LYS A 208 -5.49 8.35 -11.64
CA LYS A 208 -4.51 9.32 -11.16
C LYS A 208 -3.50 9.75 -12.22
N LEU A 209 -3.15 8.84 -13.10
CA LEU A 209 -2.16 9.08 -14.16
C LEU A 209 -2.80 9.28 -15.54
N ASP A 210 -4.13 9.37 -15.64
CA ASP A 210 -4.88 9.53 -16.88
C ASP A 210 -4.44 8.50 -17.97
N LEU A 211 -4.27 7.23 -17.53
CA LEU A 211 -3.85 6.14 -18.42
C LEU A 211 -5.01 5.57 -19.24
N ASN A 212 -5.75 6.48 -19.89
CA ASN A 212 -6.94 6.22 -20.72
C ASN A 212 -6.66 6.43 -22.24
N GLY A 213 -5.45 6.90 -22.59
CA GLY A 213 -5.04 7.22 -23.94
C GLY A 213 -4.88 8.72 -24.23
N GLU A 214 -5.41 9.59 -23.38
CA GLU A 214 -5.36 11.06 -23.59
C GLU A 214 -3.92 11.60 -23.66
N HIS A 215 -3.01 10.96 -22.97
CA HIS A 215 -1.59 11.31 -22.95
C HIS A 215 -0.71 10.35 -23.78
N GLY A 216 -1.29 9.68 -24.78
CA GLY A 216 -0.58 8.73 -25.62
C GLY A 216 -0.28 7.38 -24.98
N TRP A 217 -0.76 7.14 -23.75
CA TRP A 217 -0.58 5.89 -23.03
C TRP A 217 -1.89 5.37 -22.44
N ARG A 218 -2.09 4.07 -22.56
CA ARG A 218 -3.27 3.39 -22.02
C ARG A 218 -2.86 2.16 -21.21
N LEU A 219 -3.45 2.01 -20.02
CA LEU A 219 -3.36 0.78 -19.24
C LEU A 219 -4.59 -0.08 -19.55
N ALA A 220 -4.46 -0.96 -20.54
CA ALA A 220 -5.52 -1.82 -21.02
C ALA A 220 -5.70 -3.05 -20.12
N ALA A 221 -6.97 -3.49 -19.90
CA ALA A 221 -7.27 -4.80 -19.38
C ALA A 221 -7.33 -5.81 -20.52
N ILE A 222 -6.56 -6.88 -20.42
CA ILE A 222 -6.56 -7.97 -21.39
C ILE A 222 -7.36 -9.12 -20.78
N TYR A 223 -8.48 -9.45 -21.42
CA TYR A 223 -9.42 -10.45 -20.91
C TYR A 223 -8.69 -11.75 -20.55
N GLN A 224 -8.95 -12.27 -19.36
CA GLN A 224 -8.32 -13.46 -18.74
C GLN A 224 -6.80 -13.44 -18.57
N HIS A 225 -6.06 -12.44 -19.10
CA HIS A 225 -4.60 -12.44 -19.09
C HIS A 225 -4.00 -11.43 -18.10
N GLY A 226 -4.69 -10.32 -17.81
CA GLY A 226 -4.17 -9.29 -16.91
C GLY A 226 -4.20 -7.88 -17.50
N TYR A 227 -3.08 -7.18 -17.42
CA TYR A 227 -2.99 -5.76 -17.80
C TYR A 227 -1.78 -5.52 -18.74
N ARG A 228 -1.91 -4.51 -19.60
CA ARG A 228 -0.84 -4.04 -20.46
C ARG A 228 -0.82 -2.52 -20.49
N LEU A 229 0.33 -1.94 -20.20
CA LEU A 229 0.60 -0.54 -20.47
C LEU A 229 1.08 -0.43 -21.94
N GLU A 230 0.35 0.30 -22.75
CA GLU A 230 0.63 0.43 -24.19
C GLU A 230 0.54 1.88 -24.65
N GLN A 231 1.33 2.20 -25.66
CA GLN A 231 1.25 3.48 -26.35
C GLN A 231 0.08 3.44 -27.37
N VAL A 232 -0.66 4.51 -27.50
CA VAL A 232 -1.83 4.67 -28.38
C VAL A 232 -1.69 5.88 -29.26
#